data_9cc0533f0555e75f8d70fb1c4813bcda
#
_entry.id   9cc0533f0555e75f8d70fb1c4813bcda
#
_cell.length_a   1.000
_cell.length_b   1.000
_cell.length_c   1.000
_cell.angle_alpha   90.00
_cell.angle_beta   90.00
_cell.angle_gamma   90.00
#
_symmetry.space_group_name_H-M   'P 1'
#
loop_
_entity.id
_entity.type
_entity.pdbx_description
1 polymer ?
#
loop_
_entity_poly.entity_id
_entity_poly.type
_entity_poly.pdbx_seq_one_letter_code
_entity_poly.pdbx_strand_id
1 'polypeptide(L)'
;MAYRILHCGNSIENYNLCIEHKVVGFTKRGKTIGDIIYLVVKVKKKSLCGLRASLADTTDIRPWEDADNYVSCFMMEDIEYCKPFDIKVLAKVGGKNWGLKYLQGSKAIEDEEAIKLLNETFNINRTDKPTYFEPPETPPTTSFHQPIEKHPEEPSDEPPEEPISIMGTFQTIKFKNETDEFRGLEKLVNDNFYNCFPDYSKNRTVLIPENRLFMSAGVEARGDEKIKGIKSIPDALLILFNKQYKSPFQINLIEYECFGESKTKPQDKSNYLNGQIIPQLMRFASSFSIVTDKQIREQTIKNWSEKIISYLFGNDELKDKVTRWIKELEPELSEGLIGLKIHNYLEKAFKSSLRILLIIDELSSEQKQTISNVVEAFKLDNGESTKFLAYIIRLEQKISIIEETAEFALSVQ
;
A
#
# COMPACT_ATOMS: atom_id res chain seq x y z
N MET A 1 19.99 26.56 -8.95
CA MET A 1 18.96 26.94 -7.97
C MET A 1 17.61 26.65 -8.62
N ALA A 2 16.89 25.68 -8.12
CA ALA A 2 15.58 25.28 -8.62
C ALA A 2 14.50 25.49 -7.56
N TYR A 3 13.28 25.76 -7.99
CA TYR A 3 12.13 25.90 -7.08
C TYR A 3 11.36 24.59 -7.02
N ARG A 4 10.96 24.18 -5.81
CA ARG A 4 10.25 22.91 -5.58
C ARG A 4 9.13 23.08 -4.55
N ILE A 5 8.09 22.30 -4.69
CA ILE A 5 7.05 22.15 -3.66
C ILE A 5 7.28 20.80 -3.00
N LEU A 6 7.59 20.81 -1.70
CA LEU A 6 7.70 19.62 -0.90
C LEU A 6 6.40 19.44 -0.10
N HIS A 7 5.69 18.37 -0.39
CA HIS A 7 4.41 18.06 0.22
C HIS A 7 4.57 16.95 1.27
N CYS A 8 4.30 17.27 2.54
CA CYS A 8 4.31 16.33 3.66
C CYS A 8 3.09 15.40 3.69
N GLY A 9 2.33 15.30 2.61
CA GLY A 9 1.13 14.49 2.56
C GLY A 9 0.07 14.98 3.55
N ASN A 10 -0.56 14.05 4.24
CA ASN A 10 -1.53 14.32 5.31
C ASN A 10 -0.87 14.37 6.69
N SER A 11 0.44 14.16 6.79
CA SER A 11 1.16 14.12 8.06
C SER A 11 1.46 15.54 8.55
N ILE A 12 0.60 16.04 9.42
CA ILE A 12 0.81 17.30 10.15
C ILE A 12 2.03 17.18 11.04
N GLU A 13 2.24 16.02 11.65
CA GLU A 13 3.39 15.73 12.49
C GLU A 13 4.70 15.86 11.72
N ASN A 14 4.82 15.23 10.55
CA ASN A 14 6.01 15.36 9.72
C ASN A 14 6.28 16.81 9.31
N TYR A 15 5.24 17.59 9.03
CA TYR A 15 5.38 19.03 8.73
C TYR A 15 5.92 19.79 9.94
N ASN A 16 5.37 19.56 11.14
CA ASN A 16 5.81 20.22 12.37
C ASN A 16 7.26 19.84 12.71
N LEU A 17 7.63 18.55 12.57
CA LEU A 17 9.01 18.06 12.77
C LEU A 17 9.99 18.68 11.78
N CYS A 18 9.59 18.92 10.52
CA CYS A 18 10.43 19.66 9.56
C CYS A 18 10.77 21.08 10.07
N ILE A 19 9.79 21.77 10.66
CA ILE A 19 10.00 23.12 11.21
C ILE A 19 10.90 23.06 12.44
N GLU A 20 10.61 22.16 13.37
CA GLU A 20 11.31 22.02 14.66
C GLU A 20 12.78 21.69 14.47
N HIS A 21 13.07 20.69 13.64
CA HIS A 21 14.43 20.23 13.40
C HIS A 21 15.14 20.93 12.25
N LYS A 22 14.45 21.82 11.52
CA LYS A 22 14.96 22.50 10.32
C LYS A 22 15.54 21.55 9.28
N VAL A 23 14.89 20.43 9.08
CA VAL A 23 15.30 19.33 8.18
C VAL A 23 14.16 18.93 7.27
N VAL A 24 14.46 18.60 6.02
CA VAL A 24 13.50 18.04 5.06
C VAL A 24 14.01 16.79 4.43
N GLY A 25 13.10 15.84 4.18
CA GLY A 25 13.38 14.54 3.57
C GLY A 25 12.74 14.40 2.19
N PHE A 26 13.44 13.74 1.29
CA PHE A 26 12.96 13.42 -0.05
C PHE A 26 13.01 11.93 -0.32
N THR A 27 11.95 11.40 -0.89
CA THR A 27 11.84 9.99 -1.27
C THR A 27 12.60 9.62 -2.55
N LYS A 28 13.12 10.61 -3.29
CA LYS A 28 13.92 10.42 -4.52
C LYS A 28 15.14 11.31 -4.52
N ARG A 29 16.23 10.85 -5.15
CA ARG A 29 17.45 11.64 -5.38
C ARG A 29 17.21 12.77 -6.42
N GLY A 30 18.21 13.62 -6.64
CA GLY A 30 18.20 14.67 -7.67
C GLY A 30 17.84 16.07 -7.16
N LYS A 31 18.03 16.33 -5.86
CA LYS A 31 17.98 17.67 -5.27
C LYS A 31 19.42 18.13 -5.03
N THR A 32 19.59 19.42 -5.08
CA THR A 32 20.90 20.06 -4.93
C THR A 32 20.87 21.14 -3.86
N ILE A 33 21.98 21.32 -3.18
CA ILE A 33 22.20 22.44 -2.27
C ILE A 33 21.91 23.75 -3.00
N GLY A 34 21.18 24.65 -2.36
CA GLY A 34 20.72 25.91 -2.92
C GLY A 34 19.39 25.85 -3.66
N ASP A 35 18.74 24.69 -3.78
CA ASP A 35 17.35 24.63 -4.27
C ASP A 35 16.41 25.26 -3.24
N ILE A 36 15.41 26.01 -3.71
CA ILE A 36 14.38 26.63 -2.87
C ILE A 36 13.19 25.70 -2.78
N ILE A 37 12.74 25.43 -1.56
CA ILE A 37 11.56 24.63 -1.29
C ILE A 37 10.43 25.46 -0.70
N TYR A 38 9.20 25.12 -1.06
CA TYR A 38 7.97 25.52 -0.37
C TYR A 38 7.43 24.29 0.35
N LEU A 39 7.40 24.33 1.68
CA LEU A 39 6.91 23.20 2.49
C LEU A 39 5.39 23.30 2.62
N VAL A 40 4.73 22.20 2.26
CA VAL A 40 3.28 22.11 2.15
C VAL A 40 2.76 20.89 2.90
N VAL A 41 1.66 21.07 3.60
CA VAL A 41 0.93 19.99 4.27
C VAL A 41 -0.55 20.05 3.94
N LYS A 42 -1.19 18.89 3.87
CA LYS A 42 -2.63 18.82 3.66
C LYS A 42 -3.35 18.88 5.00
N VAL A 43 -4.02 19.99 5.25
CA VAL A 43 -4.86 20.19 6.44
C VAL A 43 -6.32 20.25 5.99
N LYS A 44 -7.14 19.33 6.48
CA LYS A 44 -8.51 19.12 6.01
C LYS A 44 -8.51 18.81 4.50
N LYS A 45 -8.96 19.67 3.64
CA LYS A 45 -8.96 19.47 2.16
C LYS A 45 -8.02 20.41 1.41
N LYS A 46 -7.29 21.27 2.13
CA LYS A 46 -6.43 22.31 1.54
C LYS A 46 -4.96 21.90 1.67
N SER A 47 -4.19 22.09 0.63
CA SER A 47 -2.74 21.96 0.65
C SER A 47 -2.12 23.30 1.02
N LEU A 48 -1.77 23.45 2.28
CA LEU A 48 -1.33 24.72 2.87
C LEU A 48 0.19 24.83 2.86
N CYS A 49 0.70 25.90 2.26
CA CYS A 49 2.10 26.29 2.35
C CYS A 49 2.31 27.19 3.57
N GLY A 50 3.28 26.88 4.43
CA GLY A 50 3.56 27.64 5.64
C GLY A 50 4.98 28.17 5.75
N LEU A 51 5.93 27.69 4.92
CA LEU A 51 7.30 28.21 4.89
C LEU A 51 7.95 28.02 3.53
N ARG A 52 9.02 28.81 3.32
CA ARG A 52 9.98 28.71 2.23
C ARG A 52 11.39 28.65 2.83
N ALA A 53 12.27 27.82 2.26
CA ALA A 53 13.66 27.71 2.72
C ALA A 53 14.59 27.30 1.57
N SER A 54 15.88 27.53 1.73
CA SER A 54 16.92 26.97 0.87
C SER A 54 17.40 25.62 1.41
N LEU A 55 17.71 24.68 0.52
CA LEU A 55 18.37 23.44 0.89
C LEU A 55 19.85 23.73 1.14
N ALA A 56 20.32 23.47 2.36
CA ALA A 56 21.69 23.56 2.76
C ALA A 56 22.39 22.20 2.67
N ASP A 57 23.22 21.86 3.65
CA ASP A 57 23.96 20.59 3.66
C ASP A 57 23.07 19.36 3.78
N THR A 58 23.53 18.25 3.25
CA THR A 58 22.93 16.94 3.50
C THR A 58 23.07 16.53 4.95
N THR A 59 22.08 15.84 5.50
CA THR A 59 22.08 15.41 6.90
C THR A 59 21.55 13.98 7.07
N ASP A 60 22.01 13.31 8.12
CA ASP A 60 21.49 12.02 8.56
C ASP A 60 20.36 12.17 9.60
N ILE A 61 20.03 13.39 10.00
CA ILE A 61 18.93 13.66 10.93
C ILE A 61 17.61 13.34 10.23
N ARG A 62 16.83 12.45 10.83
CA ARG A 62 15.55 11.93 10.30
C ARG A 62 14.54 11.85 11.43
N PRO A 63 13.87 12.96 11.81
CA PRO A 63 13.03 13.02 12.99
C PRO A 63 11.65 12.33 12.80
N TRP A 64 11.33 11.87 11.62
CA TRP A 64 10.03 11.27 11.28
C TRP A 64 9.97 9.79 11.64
N GLU A 65 8.80 9.30 12.04
CA GLU A 65 8.58 7.87 12.29
C GLU A 65 8.81 7.02 11.02
N ASP A 66 8.51 7.58 9.86
CA ASP A 66 8.70 6.96 8.54
C ASP A 66 10.07 7.30 7.91
N ALA A 67 11.10 7.48 8.72
CA ALA A 67 12.45 7.91 8.34
C ALA A 67 13.06 7.11 7.18
N ASP A 68 12.77 5.81 7.10
CA ASP A 68 13.27 4.90 6.07
C ASP A 68 12.74 5.22 4.66
N ASN A 69 11.68 6.01 4.54
CA ASN A 69 11.13 6.43 3.25
C ASN A 69 11.96 7.54 2.58
N TYR A 70 12.85 8.20 3.31
CA TYR A 70 13.60 9.36 2.82
C TYR A 70 15.01 8.97 2.39
N VAL A 71 15.26 9.01 1.08
CA VAL A 71 16.55 8.64 0.45
C VAL A 71 17.61 9.73 0.64
N SER A 72 17.18 10.99 0.75
CA SER A 72 18.06 12.14 0.98
C SER A 72 17.41 13.16 1.88
N CYS A 73 18.14 13.61 2.90
CA CYS A 73 17.70 14.63 3.83
C CYS A 73 18.64 15.84 3.77
N PHE A 74 18.08 17.02 3.93
CA PHE A 74 18.81 18.28 3.87
C PHE A 74 18.43 19.16 5.05
N MET A 75 19.42 19.88 5.56
CA MET A 75 19.19 21.00 6.46
C MET A 75 18.53 22.14 5.68
N MET A 76 17.68 22.90 6.34
CA MET A 76 17.07 24.13 5.79
C MET A 76 17.78 25.36 6.31
N GLU A 77 18.13 26.27 5.41
CA GLU A 77 18.62 27.62 5.71
C GLU A 77 17.70 28.68 5.10
N ASP A 78 17.93 29.94 5.47
CA ASP A 78 17.12 31.10 5.02
C ASP A 78 15.61 30.85 5.15
N ILE A 79 15.22 30.28 6.30
CA ILE A 79 13.83 29.89 6.53
C ILE A 79 12.97 31.15 6.68
N GLU A 80 12.00 31.28 5.82
CA GLU A 80 10.98 32.32 5.88
C GLU A 80 9.61 31.69 6.11
N TYR A 81 8.79 32.32 6.94
CA TYR A 81 7.45 31.82 7.28
C TYR A 81 6.37 32.67 6.65
N CYS A 82 5.20 32.07 6.43
CA CYS A 82 4.02 32.80 5.98
C CYS A 82 2.76 32.32 6.73
N LYS A 83 1.74 33.19 6.76
CA LYS A 83 0.39 32.72 7.11
C LYS A 83 -0.01 31.68 6.07
N PRO A 84 -0.45 30.48 6.50
CA PRO A 84 -0.72 29.39 5.59
C PRO A 84 -1.70 29.76 4.48
N PHE A 85 -1.32 29.53 3.24
CA PHE A 85 -2.16 29.74 2.07
C PHE A 85 -2.27 28.47 1.23
N ASP A 86 -3.41 28.30 0.57
CA ASP A 86 -3.66 27.15 -0.29
C ASP A 86 -2.89 27.26 -1.59
N ILE A 87 -1.99 26.29 -1.85
CA ILE A 87 -1.20 26.26 -3.09
C ILE A 87 -2.05 25.98 -4.34
N LYS A 88 -3.34 25.71 -4.21
CA LYS A 88 -4.30 25.67 -5.33
C LYS A 88 -4.32 26.98 -6.14
N VAL A 89 -3.76 28.06 -5.60
CA VAL A 89 -3.51 29.30 -6.36
C VAL A 89 -2.76 29.04 -7.67
N LEU A 90 -1.91 28.02 -7.74
CA LEU A 90 -1.20 27.61 -8.95
C LEU A 90 -2.10 27.05 -10.06
N ALA A 91 -3.35 26.73 -9.77
CA ALA A 91 -4.33 26.35 -10.80
C ALA A 91 -4.59 27.49 -11.81
N LYS A 92 -4.35 28.75 -11.42
CA LYS A 92 -4.48 29.91 -12.30
C LYS A 92 -3.50 29.88 -13.48
N VAL A 93 -2.32 29.27 -13.28
CA VAL A 93 -1.26 29.15 -14.30
C VAL A 93 -1.23 27.73 -14.88
N GLY A 94 -1.31 26.71 -14.02
CA GLY A 94 -1.22 25.30 -14.41
C GLY A 94 -2.48 24.69 -15.00
N GLY A 95 -3.62 25.40 -14.91
CA GLY A 95 -4.91 24.93 -15.41
C GLY A 95 -5.41 23.67 -14.67
N LYS A 96 -6.15 22.82 -15.35
CA LYS A 96 -6.80 21.62 -14.80
C LYS A 96 -5.80 20.62 -14.19
N ASN A 97 -4.59 20.53 -14.74
CA ASN A 97 -3.57 19.57 -14.33
C ASN A 97 -2.46 20.16 -13.45
N TRP A 98 -2.70 21.30 -12.81
CA TRP A 98 -1.71 22.01 -12.00
C TRP A 98 -1.07 21.12 -10.91
N GLY A 99 -1.86 20.25 -10.27
CA GLY A 99 -1.36 19.35 -9.24
C GLY A 99 -0.33 18.35 -9.76
N LEU A 100 -0.59 17.72 -10.89
CA LEU A 100 0.36 16.82 -11.56
C LEU A 100 1.59 17.56 -12.08
N LYS A 101 1.44 18.85 -12.43
CA LYS A 101 2.51 19.67 -12.96
C LYS A 101 3.46 20.16 -11.88
N TYR A 102 2.94 20.60 -10.71
CA TYR A 102 3.73 21.30 -9.70
C TYR A 102 3.89 20.59 -8.35
N LEU A 103 3.03 19.61 -8.01
CA LEU A 103 3.07 18.92 -6.70
C LEU A 103 4.01 17.72 -6.67
N GLN A 104 4.80 17.48 -7.69
CA GLN A 104 5.77 16.41 -7.70
C GLN A 104 7.07 16.88 -7.03
N GLY A 105 7.19 16.72 -5.72
CA GLY A 105 8.35 17.14 -4.93
C GLY A 105 9.73 16.64 -5.44
N SER A 106 9.74 15.67 -6.35
CA SER A 106 10.94 15.19 -7.04
C SER A 106 11.36 16.06 -8.23
N LYS A 107 10.46 16.88 -8.80
CA LYS A 107 10.74 17.71 -9.97
C LYS A 107 10.83 19.18 -9.58
N ALA A 108 11.72 19.92 -10.25
CA ALA A 108 11.75 21.38 -10.17
C ALA A 108 10.54 21.96 -10.92
N ILE A 109 10.10 23.13 -10.46
CA ILE A 109 9.13 23.95 -11.20
C ILE A 109 9.92 24.70 -12.28
N GLU A 110 9.63 24.44 -13.54
CA GLU A 110 10.26 25.09 -14.70
C GLU A 110 9.44 26.27 -15.23
N ASP A 111 8.21 26.42 -14.75
CA ASP A 111 7.24 27.43 -15.18
C ASP A 111 7.48 28.74 -14.42
N GLU A 112 8.03 29.74 -15.11
CA GLU A 112 8.38 31.04 -14.53
C GLU A 112 7.15 31.79 -13.99
N GLU A 113 5.98 31.66 -14.64
CA GLU A 113 4.75 32.29 -14.15
C GLU A 113 4.27 31.65 -12.85
N ALA A 114 4.41 30.31 -12.73
CA ALA A 114 4.10 29.61 -11.51
C ALA A 114 5.03 29.98 -10.36
N ILE A 115 6.34 30.10 -10.63
CA ILE A 115 7.34 30.54 -9.66
C ILE A 115 7.03 31.97 -9.19
N LYS A 116 6.73 32.87 -10.13
CA LYS A 116 6.37 34.26 -9.83
C LYS A 116 5.14 34.34 -8.95
N LEU A 117 4.07 33.65 -9.34
CA LEU A 117 2.82 33.62 -8.58
C LEU A 117 3.01 33.06 -7.16
N LEU A 118 3.82 32.01 -7.01
CA LEU A 118 4.13 31.40 -5.73
C LEU A 118 4.90 32.38 -4.82
N ASN A 119 5.92 33.04 -5.37
CA ASN A 119 6.71 34.04 -4.65
C ASN A 119 5.85 35.24 -4.23
N GLU A 120 5.03 35.76 -5.13
CA GLU A 120 4.13 36.90 -4.83
C GLU A 120 3.12 36.55 -3.72
N THR A 121 2.49 35.34 -3.84
CA THR A 121 1.54 34.87 -2.83
C THR A 121 2.22 34.64 -1.49
N PHE A 122 3.42 34.11 -1.48
CA PHE A 122 4.21 33.91 -0.26
C PHE A 122 4.53 35.27 0.40
N ASN A 123 5.05 36.22 -0.36
CA ASN A 123 5.46 37.52 0.17
C ASN A 123 4.29 38.31 0.75
N ILE A 124 3.09 38.23 0.13
CA ILE A 124 1.87 38.86 0.66
C ILE A 124 1.49 38.27 2.03
N ASN A 125 1.74 36.97 2.23
CA ASN A 125 1.40 36.26 3.47
C ASN A 125 2.58 36.17 4.46
N ARG A 126 3.73 36.78 4.20
CA ARG A 126 4.94 36.67 5.03
C ARG A 126 4.69 37.00 6.49
N THR A 127 5.28 36.26 7.41
CA THR A 127 5.22 36.43 8.86
C THR A 127 6.54 36.05 9.50
N ASP A 128 6.79 36.56 10.71
CA ASP A 128 8.03 36.29 11.45
C ASP A 128 7.93 35.00 12.32
N LYS A 129 6.76 34.39 12.40
CA LYS A 129 6.54 33.21 13.25
C LYS A 129 6.11 31.99 12.43
N PRO A 130 6.64 30.80 12.77
CA PRO A 130 6.15 29.55 12.18
C PRO A 130 4.69 29.31 12.55
N THR A 131 3.96 28.67 11.65
CA THR A 131 2.63 28.11 11.94
C THR A 131 2.74 26.63 12.12
N TYR A 132 2.43 26.14 13.30
CA TYR A 132 2.25 24.74 13.62
C TYR A 132 0.78 24.38 13.45
N PHE A 133 0.51 23.18 13.00
CA PHE A 133 -0.85 22.66 12.91
C PHE A 133 -1.06 21.62 14.01
N GLU A 134 -2.26 21.60 14.58
CA GLU A 134 -2.64 20.56 15.53
C GLU A 134 -3.03 19.29 14.76
N PRO A 135 -2.49 18.11 15.15
CA PRO A 135 -2.98 16.83 14.63
C PRO A 135 -4.48 16.69 14.95
N PRO A 136 -5.26 16.04 14.08
CA PRO A 136 -6.64 15.73 14.44
C PRO A 136 -6.62 14.84 15.70
N GLU A 137 -7.41 15.21 16.70
CA GLU A 137 -7.50 14.48 17.95
C GLU A 137 -7.89 13.02 17.67
N THR A 138 -7.05 12.08 18.09
CA THR A 138 -7.37 10.65 18.09
C THR A 138 -8.40 10.40 19.19
N PRO A 139 -9.51 9.71 18.91
CA PRO A 139 -10.47 9.38 19.95
C PRO A 139 -9.81 8.49 21.01
N PRO A 140 -10.07 8.70 22.30
CA PRO A 140 -9.41 7.97 23.38
C PRO A 140 -9.76 6.48 23.33
N THR A 141 -8.73 5.66 23.44
CA THR A 141 -8.82 4.20 23.57
C THR A 141 -9.58 3.86 24.86
N THR A 142 -10.77 3.34 24.74
CA THR A 142 -11.59 2.92 25.88
C THR A 142 -11.01 1.64 26.48
N SER A 143 -10.31 1.76 27.61
CA SER A 143 -10.01 0.64 28.48
C SER A 143 -11.23 0.29 29.32
N PHE A 144 -11.69 -0.94 29.21
CA PHE A 144 -12.73 -1.51 30.07
C PHE A 144 -12.25 -1.63 31.51
N HIS A 145 -12.91 -0.99 32.49
CA HIS A 145 -13.00 -1.46 33.85
C HIS A 145 -14.27 -0.96 34.57
N GLN A 146 -15.09 -1.94 34.90
CA GLN A 146 -15.96 -2.14 36.10
C GLN A 146 -17.00 -1.09 36.54
N PRO A 147 -18.10 -1.56 37.19
CA PRO A 147 -19.33 -0.80 37.34
C PRO A 147 -19.27 0.13 38.56
N ILE A 148 -19.72 1.35 38.37
CA ILE A 148 -19.89 2.33 39.45
C ILE A 148 -21.36 2.63 39.63
N GLU A 149 -21.74 2.66 40.91
CA GLU A 149 -23.06 2.90 41.46
C GLU A 149 -23.68 4.22 41.01
N LYS A 150 -25.00 4.20 40.92
CA LYS A 150 -25.83 5.36 40.58
C LYS A 150 -25.82 6.41 41.67
N HIS A 151 -25.43 7.64 41.31
CA HIS A 151 -25.80 8.86 42.00
C HIS A 151 -26.68 9.75 41.11
N PRO A 152 -27.53 10.63 41.68
CA PRO A 152 -28.60 11.30 40.95
C PRO A 152 -28.10 12.40 40.02
N GLU A 153 -28.79 12.53 38.90
CA GLU A 153 -28.52 13.43 37.79
C GLU A 153 -28.57 14.91 38.21
N GLU A 154 -27.47 15.61 38.05
CA GLU A 154 -27.43 17.06 37.87
C GLU A 154 -27.52 17.37 36.36
N PRO A 155 -28.17 18.46 35.93
CA PRO A 155 -28.29 18.79 34.50
C PRO A 155 -26.92 19.12 33.91
N SER A 156 -26.44 18.30 32.99
CA SER A 156 -25.22 18.53 32.23
C SER A 156 -25.46 19.61 31.19
N ASP A 157 -24.74 20.72 31.30
CA ASP A 157 -24.49 21.66 30.21
C ASP A 157 -23.53 20.99 29.20
N GLU A 158 -24.03 20.04 28.41
CA GLU A 158 -23.30 19.57 27.25
C GLU A 158 -23.32 20.65 26.17
N PRO A 159 -22.14 21.05 25.62
CA PRO A 159 -22.13 21.96 24.50
C PRO A 159 -22.89 21.32 23.33
N PRO A 160 -23.64 22.09 22.54
CA PRO A 160 -24.43 21.56 21.43
C PRO A 160 -23.50 20.81 20.48
N GLU A 161 -23.85 19.54 20.16
CA GLU A 161 -23.13 18.75 19.17
C GLU A 161 -23.02 19.56 17.88
N GLU A 162 -21.76 19.77 17.40
CA GLU A 162 -21.55 20.42 16.11
C GLU A 162 -22.20 19.57 15.01
N PRO A 163 -22.94 20.16 14.09
CA PRO A 163 -23.61 19.41 13.04
C PRO A 163 -22.58 18.68 12.17
N ILE A 164 -22.81 17.37 11.96
CA ILE A 164 -21.95 16.53 11.12
C ILE A 164 -21.91 17.14 9.71
N SER A 165 -20.72 17.59 9.28
CA SER A 165 -20.51 18.08 7.93
C SER A 165 -20.31 16.92 6.96
N ILE A 166 -21.31 16.68 6.09
CA ILE A 166 -21.20 15.69 5.00
C ILE A 166 -20.37 16.29 3.88
N MET A 167 -19.15 15.74 3.68
CA MET A 167 -18.19 16.22 2.69
C MET A 167 -18.45 15.77 1.26
N GLY A 168 -19.50 14.95 1.04
CA GLY A 168 -19.91 14.43 -0.25
C GLY A 168 -20.61 13.10 -0.11
N THR A 169 -21.35 12.72 -1.14
CA THR A 169 -21.97 11.42 -1.24
C THR A 169 -21.22 10.58 -2.26
N PHE A 170 -21.06 9.29 -1.96
CA PHE A 170 -20.44 8.33 -2.87
C PHE A 170 -21.48 7.32 -3.30
N GLN A 171 -21.42 6.90 -4.56
CA GLN A 171 -22.18 5.76 -5.06
C GLN A 171 -21.23 4.65 -5.48
N THR A 172 -21.58 3.43 -5.14
CA THR A 172 -20.84 2.26 -5.63
C THR A 172 -21.10 2.11 -7.12
N ILE A 173 -20.02 2.04 -7.89
CA ILE A 173 -20.04 1.74 -9.31
C ILE A 173 -19.34 0.42 -9.56
N LYS A 174 -19.57 -0.16 -10.74
CA LYS A 174 -18.90 -1.40 -11.10
C LYS A 174 -17.52 -1.15 -11.67
N PHE A 175 -16.59 -2.03 -11.35
CA PHE A 175 -15.38 -2.17 -12.13
C PHE A 175 -15.77 -2.53 -13.58
N LYS A 176 -14.97 -2.14 -14.55
CA LYS A 176 -15.22 -2.52 -15.94
C LYS A 176 -14.97 -4.02 -16.12
N ASN A 177 -13.81 -4.45 -15.69
CA ASN A 177 -13.38 -5.84 -15.60
C ASN A 177 -12.17 -5.94 -14.64
N GLU A 178 -11.47 -7.04 -14.66
CA GLU A 178 -10.30 -7.32 -13.83
C GLU A 178 -9.08 -6.47 -14.24
N THR A 179 -8.77 -6.41 -15.53
CA THR A 179 -7.50 -5.90 -16.08
C THR A 179 -7.59 -4.56 -16.82
N ASP A 180 -8.75 -3.89 -16.82
CA ASP A 180 -8.90 -2.59 -17.51
C ASP A 180 -7.93 -1.55 -16.95
N GLU A 181 -7.34 -0.75 -17.84
CA GLU A 181 -6.30 0.21 -17.46
C GLU A 181 -6.79 1.31 -16.52
N PHE A 182 -8.06 1.69 -16.59
CA PHE A 182 -8.63 2.80 -15.80
C PHE A 182 -9.56 2.36 -14.68
N ARG A 183 -10.35 1.31 -14.92
CA ARG A 183 -11.35 0.79 -13.97
C ARG A 183 -11.22 -0.72 -13.77
N GLY A 184 -10.02 -1.26 -13.94
CA GLY A 184 -9.70 -2.65 -13.64
C GLY A 184 -9.44 -2.87 -12.16
N LEU A 185 -10.03 -3.92 -11.58
CA LEU A 185 -9.89 -4.23 -10.16
C LEU A 185 -8.42 -4.50 -9.81
N GLU A 186 -7.75 -5.36 -10.55
CA GLU A 186 -6.34 -5.74 -10.31
C GLU A 186 -5.44 -4.50 -10.28
N LYS A 187 -5.53 -3.67 -11.33
CA LYS A 187 -4.67 -2.48 -11.44
C LYS A 187 -4.91 -1.49 -10.31
N LEU A 188 -6.17 -1.15 -10.05
CA LEU A 188 -6.51 -0.18 -9.01
C LEU A 188 -6.08 -0.66 -7.62
N VAL A 189 -6.22 -1.96 -7.34
CA VAL A 189 -5.79 -2.52 -6.07
C VAL A 189 -4.27 -2.60 -5.98
N ASN A 190 -3.55 -3.05 -7.01
CA ASN A 190 -2.09 -3.11 -7.00
C ASN A 190 -1.46 -1.72 -6.80
N ASP A 191 -1.98 -0.70 -7.48
CA ASP A 191 -1.50 0.69 -7.37
C ASP A 191 -1.75 1.28 -5.96
N ASN A 192 -2.75 0.76 -5.23
CA ASN A 192 -3.17 1.24 -3.92
C ASN A 192 -3.11 0.17 -2.82
N PHE A 193 -2.35 -0.91 -3.02
CA PHE A 193 -2.39 -2.10 -2.17
C PHE A 193 -2.26 -1.80 -0.68
N TYR A 194 -1.25 -1.04 -0.29
CA TYR A 194 -0.98 -0.73 1.12
C TYR A 194 -1.97 0.28 1.73
N ASN A 195 -2.68 1.04 0.90
CA ASN A 195 -3.76 1.90 1.35
C ASN A 195 -5.06 1.10 1.56
N CYS A 196 -5.30 0.09 0.71
CA CYS A 196 -6.42 -0.84 0.84
C CYS A 196 -6.24 -1.79 2.03
N PHE A 197 -5.00 -2.20 2.31
CA PHE A 197 -4.68 -3.20 3.32
C PHE A 197 -3.64 -2.66 4.32
N PRO A 198 -4.02 -1.77 5.24
CA PRO A 198 -3.09 -1.12 6.18
C PRO A 198 -2.43 -2.10 7.16
N ASP A 199 -3.01 -3.27 7.37
CA ASP A 199 -2.42 -4.34 8.19
C ASP A 199 -1.15 -4.95 7.58
N TYR A 200 -0.93 -4.75 6.28
CA TYR A 200 0.29 -5.17 5.59
C TYR A 200 1.29 -4.03 5.54
N SER A 201 2.17 -3.94 6.53
CA SER A 201 3.23 -2.94 6.53
C SER A 201 4.16 -3.09 5.32
N LYS A 202 4.38 -2.00 4.57
CA LYS A 202 5.26 -1.97 3.40
C LYS A 202 6.69 -2.42 3.72
N ASN A 203 7.17 -2.15 4.94
CA ASN A 203 8.52 -2.54 5.38
C ASN A 203 8.62 -4.03 5.74
N ARG A 204 7.50 -4.69 6.02
CA ARG A 204 7.40 -6.10 6.42
C ARG A 204 6.82 -7.00 5.34
N THR A 205 6.60 -6.46 4.15
CA THR A 205 6.03 -7.21 3.02
C THR A 205 6.76 -6.92 1.72
N VAL A 206 6.69 -7.89 0.81
CA VAL A 206 7.03 -7.71 -0.61
C VAL A 206 5.85 -8.17 -1.44
N LEU A 207 5.25 -7.26 -2.19
CA LEU A 207 4.25 -7.57 -3.20
C LEU A 207 4.94 -7.80 -4.54
N ILE A 208 4.67 -8.94 -5.16
CA ILE A 208 5.13 -9.30 -6.51
C ILE A 208 3.88 -9.31 -7.40
N PRO A 209 3.62 -8.27 -8.19
CA PRO A 209 2.40 -8.12 -8.98
C PRO A 209 2.48 -8.82 -10.35
N GLU A 210 3.57 -9.52 -10.66
CA GLU A 210 3.80 -10.14 -11.95
C GLU A 210 3.46 -11.63 -11.93
N ASN A 211 2.36 -12.00 -12.57
CA ASN A 211 1.85 -13.36 -12.62
C ASN A 211 2.67 -14.35 -13.48
N ARG A 212 3.52 -13.85 -14.38
CA ARG A 212 4.25 -14.70 -15.35
C ARG A 212 5.37 -15.54 -14.75
N LEU A 213 5.72 -15.30 -13.50
CA LEU A 213 6.83 -15.96 -12.83
C LEU A 213 6.50 -17.40 -12.40
N PHE A 214 5.22 -17.76 -12.21
CA PHE A 214 4.83 -18.94 -11.46
C PHE A 214 4.03 -19.95 -12.30
N MET A 215 4.59 -21.13 -12.48
CA MET A 215 3.91 -22.31 -13.03
C MET A 215 4.27 -23.52 -12.18
N SER A 216 3.30 -24.42 -11.92
CA SER A 216 3.59 -25.66 -11.22
C SER A 216 4.54 -26.55 -12.05
N ALA A 217 5.35 -27.34 -11.36
CA ALA A 217 6.21 -28.31 -12.02
C ALA A 217 5.36 -29.40 -12.70
N GLY A 218 5.77 -29.80 -13.90
CA GLY A 218 5.25 -30.98 -14.55
C GLY A 218 5.91 -32.26 -13.99
N VAL A 219 5.34 -33.40 -14.32
CA VAL A 219 5.94 -34.71 -14.05
C VAL A 219 6.83 -35.09 -15.24
N GLU A 220 8.05 -35.55 -14.97
CA GLU A 220 8.81 -36.26 -15.97
C GLU A 220 8.22 -37.70 -16.10
N ALA A 221 7.50 -37.94 -17.19
CA ALA A 221 7.08 -39.28 -17.51
C ALA A 221 8.31 -40.13 -17.92
N ARG A 222 8.25 -41.44 -17.64
CA ARG A 222 9.26 -42.39 -18.17
C ARG A 222 9.16 -42.41 -19.70
N GLY A 223 10.11 -41.76 -20.37
CA GLY A 223 10.15 -41.56 -21.82
C GLY A 223 10.18 -40.07 -22.13
N ASP A 224 10.44 -39.68 -23.39
CA ASP A 224 10.63 -38.30 -23.84
C ASP A 224 9.37 -37.38 -23.73
N GLU A 225 8.26 -37.87 -23.18
CA GLU A 225 7.05 -37.07 -23.00
C GLU A 225 6.98 -36.50 -21.58
N LYS A 226 7.11 -35.18 -21.49
CA LYS A 226 6.83 -34.43 -20.26
C LYS A 226 5.32 -34.26 -20.09
N ILE A 227 4.74 -34.85 -19.05
CA ILE A 227 3.38 -34.51 -18.62
C ILE A 227 3.46 -33.08 -18.05
N LYS A 228 2.82 -32.14 -18.71
CA LYS A 228 2.75 -30.76 -18.24
C LYS A 228 2.08 -30.67 -16.87
N GLY A 229 2.67 -29.94 -15.96
CA GLY A 229 2.08 -29.70 -14.65
C GLY A 229 0.75 -28.97 -14.73
N ILE A 230 0.04 -28.91 -13.61
CA ILE A 230 -1.17 -28.13 -13.48
C ILE A 230 -0.80 -26.66 -13.64
N LYS A 231 -1.38 -26.01 -14.63
CA LYS A 231 -1.19 -24.59 -14.83
C LYS A 231 -1.96 -23.84 -13.74
N SER A 232 -1.23 -23.31 -12.78
CA SER A 232 -1.77 -22.55 -11.65
C SER A 232 -0.85 -21.37 -11.45
N ILE A 233 -1.29 -20.21 -11.92
CA ILE A 233 -0.52 -18.96 -11.89
C ILE A 233 -1.36 -17.97 -11.11
N PRO A 234 -0.94 -17.55 -9.88
CA PRO A 234 -1.62 -16.47 -9.17
C PRO A 234 -1.37 -15.14 -9.87
N ASP A 235 -2.29 -14.21 -9.75
CA ASP A 235 -2.14 -12.88 -10.33
C ASP A 235 -1.04 -12.10 -9.62
N ALA A 236 -0.92 -12.26 -8.31
CA ALA A 236 0.16 -11.68 -7.52
C ALA A 236 0.57 -12.59 -6.37
N LEU A 237 1.73 -12.29 -5.77
CA LEU A 237 2.25 -12.96 -4.60
C LEU A 237 2.69 -11.93 -3.56
N LEU A 238 2.27 -12.13 -2.31
CA LEU A 238 2.69 -11.30 -1.18
C LEU A 238 3.50 -12.12 -0.19
N ILE A 239 4.75 -11.73 0.02
CA ILE A 239 5.61 -12.27 1.06
C ILE A 239 5.46 -11.40 2.30
N LEU A 240 5.11 -11.98 3.43
CA LEU A 240 5.02 -11.32 4.72
C LEU A 240 6.17 -11.80 5.62
N PHE A 241 6.86 -10.88 6.25
CA PHE A 241 7.91 -11.14 7.22
C PHE A 241 7.44 -10.81 8.65
N ASN A 242 7.54 -11.79 9.55
CA ASN A 242 7.35 -11.57 10.98
C ASN A 242 8.28 -12.50 11.78
N LYS A 243 9.27 -11.90 12.46
CA LYS A 243 10.27 -12.63 13.23
C LYS A 243 9.71 -13.43 14.42
N GLN A 244 8.51 -13.09 14.89
CA GLN A 244 7.88 -13.76 16.03
C GLN A 244 7.17 -15.05 15.63
N TYR A 245 6.93 -15.28 14.34
CA TYR A 245 6.25 -16.49 13.87
C TYR A 245 7.21 -17.66 13.79
N LYS A 246 6.68 -18.85 14.02
CA LYS A 246 7.42 -20.13 13.88
C LYS A 246 8.05 -20.29 12.47
N SER A 247 7.38 -19.81 11.45
CA SER A 247 7.92 -19.58 10.11
C SER A 247 7.98 -18.07 9.89
N PRO A 248 9.18 -17.45 9.89
CA PRO A 248 9.31 -15.99 9.77
C PRO A 248 8.74 -15.42 8.47
N PHE A 249 8.74 -16.25 7.41
CA PHE A 249 8.11 -15.91 6.15
C PHE A 249 6.75 -16.57 6.02
N GLN A 250 5.80 -15.85 5.45
CA GLN A 250 4.50 -16.34 5.07
C GLN A 250 4.25 -15.98 3.61
N ILE A 251 3.73 -16.92 2.84
CA ILE A 251 3.40 -16.73 1.43
C ILE A 251 1.90 -16.57 1.29
N ASN A 252 1.47 -15.52 0.61
CA ASN A 252 0.09 -15.30 0.25
C ASN A 252 -0.01 -15.26 -1.28
N LEU A 253 -0.73 -16.21 -1.86
CA LEU A 253 -1.07 -16.22 -3.28
C LEU A 253 -2.32 -15.37 -3.46
N ILE A 254 -2.25 -14.37 -4.31
CA ILE A 254 -3.35 -13.42 -4.54
C ILE A 254 -3.99 -13.74 -5.89
N GLU A 255 -5.30 -13.79 -5.88
CA GLU A 255 -6.15 -13.89 -7.05
C GLU A 255 -7.07 -12.68 -7.08
N TYR A 256 -7.05 -11.95 -8.18
CA TYR A 256 -7.93 -10.85 -8.46
C TYR A 256 -9.06 -11.31 -9.36
N GLU A 257 -10.29 -11.16 -8.91
CA GLU A 257 -11.46 -11.61 -9.65
C GLU A 257 -12.55 -10.54 -9.69
N CYS A 258 -13.21 -10.41 -10.80
CA CYS A 258 -14.19 -9.36 -10.99
C CYS A 258 -15.41 -9.83 -11.76
N PHE A 259 -16.59 -9.65 -11.19
CA PHE A 259 -17.83 -9.78 -11.96
C PHE A 259 -18.02 -8.58 -12.90
N GLY A 260 -17.69 -7.39 -12.41
CA GLY A 260 -17.66 -6.16 -13.18
C GLY A 260 -18.97 -5.82 -13.90
N GLU A 261 -18.84 -5.09 -15.00
CA GLU A 261 -19.98 -4.69 -15.85
C GLU A 261 -20.56 -5.84 -16.67
N SER A 262 -19.78 -6.88 -16.94
CA SER A 262 -20.15 -7.98 -17.85
C SER A 262 -21.00 -9.06 -17.19
N LYS A 263 -20.80 -9.36 -15.90
CA LYS A 263 -21.49 -10.44 -15.17
C LYS A 263 -22.52 -9.85 -14.21
N THR A 264 -23.63 -9.37 -14.76
CA THR A 264 -24.66 -8.67 -13.96
C THR A 264 -25.73 -9.59 -13.42
N LYS A 265 -26.00 -10.71 -14.10
CA LYS A 265 -27.06 -11.64 -13.71
C LYS A 265 -26.55 -12.60 -12.63
N PRO A 266 -27.38 -12.94 -11.62
CA PRO A 266 -26.99 -13.89 -10.57
C PRO A 266 -26.49 -15.23 -11.11
N GLN A 267 -27.09 -15.73 -12.20
CA GLN A 267 -26.68 -16.99 -12.82
C GLN A 267 -25.27 -16.90 -13.44
N ASP A 268 -24.93 -15.78 -14.09
CA ASP A 268 -23.62 -15.58 -14.70
C ASP A 268 -22.53 -15.49 -13.62
N LYS A 269 -22.83 -14.80 -12.51
CA LYS A 269 -21.94 -14.75 -11.34
C LYS A 269 -21.72 -16.13 -10.73
N SER A 270 -22.82 -16.88 -10.53
CA SER A 270 -22.75 -18.25 -10.00
C SER A 270 -21.94 -19.18 -10.92
N ASN A 271 -22.16 -19.12 -12.22
CA ASN A 271 -21.44 -19.92 -13.19
C ASN A 271 -19.93 -19.58 -13.20
N TYR A 272 -19.60 -18.29 -13.12
CA TYR A 272 -18.23 -17.83 -13.06
C TYR A 272 -17.53 -18.26 -11.76
N LEU A 273 -18.18 -18.08 -10.62
CA LEU A 273 -17.66 -18.49 -9.32
C LEU A 273 -17.37 -19.99 -9.28
N ASN A 274 -18.34 -20.79 -9.69
CA ASN A 274 -18.22 -22.26 -9.62
C ASN A 274 -17.35 -22.85 -10.75
N GLY A 275 -17.38 -22.24 -11.93
CA GLY A 275 -16.67 -22.77 -13.11
C GLY A 275 -15.22 -22.29 -13.24
N GLN A 276 -14.87 -21.16 -12.66
CA GLN A 276 -13.54 -20.56 -12.81
C GLN A 276 -12.86 -20.28 -11.46
N ILE A 277 -13.45 -19.46 -10.60
CA ILE A 277 -12.79 -19.00 -9.36
C ILE A 277 -12.50 -20.18 -8.43
N ILE A 278 -13.51 -20.93 -8.01
CA ILE A 278 -13.32 -22.04 -7.06
C ILE A 278 -12.32 -23.07 -7.60
N PRO A 279 -12.41 -23.56 -8.86
CA PRO A 279 -11.40 -24.46 -9.40
C PRO A 279 -9.98 -23.92 -9.43
N GLN A 280 -9.81 -22.61 -9.61
CA GLN A 280 -8.49 -21.97 -9.60
C GLN A 280 -7.90 -21.93 -8.20
N LEU A 281 -8.67 -21.50 -7.20
CA LEU A 281 -8.26 -21.52 -5.80
C LEU A 281 -7.94 -22.94 -5.31
N MET A 282 -8.70 -23.94 -5.73
CA MET A 282 -8.42 -25.34 -5.43
C MET A 282 -7.10 -25.82 -6.06
N ARG A 283 -6.79 -25.39 -7.29
CA ARG A 283 -5.49 -25.70 -7.93
C ARG A 283 -4.33 -25.10 -7.14
N PHE A 284 -4.45 -23.87 -6.65
CA PHE A 284 -3.43 -23.28 -5.77
C PHE A 284 -3.25 -24.09 -4.51
N ALA A 285 -4.34 -24.37 -3.79
CA ALA A 285 -4.29 -25.12 -2.56
C ALA A 285 -3.72 -26.54 -2.77
N SER A 286 -4.13 -27.22 -3.82
CA SER A 286 -3.68 -28.58 -4.11
C SER A 286 -2.19 -28.64 -4.48
N SER A 287 -1.69 -27.65 -5.23
CA SER A 287 -0.30 -27.65 -5.73
C SER A 287 0.75 -27.73 -4.62
N PHE A 288 0.44 -27.19 -3.45
CA PHE A 288 1.34 -27.18 -2.28
C PHE A 288 0.90 -28.09 -1.15
N SER A 289 -0.22 -28.80 -1.31
CA SER A 289 -0.78 -29.70 -0.31
C SER A 289 -0.20 -31.12 -0.42
N ILE A 290 -0.31 -31.87 0.70
CA ILE A 290 0.06 -33.26 0.78
C ILE A 290 -0.73 -34.20 -0.17
N VAL A 291 -1.83 -33.71 -0.77
CA VAL A 291 -2.59 -34.46 -1.78
C VAL A 291 -1.85 -34.57 -3.12
N THR A 292 -0.94 -33.63 -3.39
CA THR A 292 -0.08 -33.67 -4.57
C THR A 292 1.14 -34.54 -4.30
N ASP A 293 1.57 -35.31 -5.32
CA ASP A 293 2.78 -36.12 -5.23
C ASP A 293 3.96 -35.32 -4.66
N LYS A 294 4.70 -35.95 -3.75
CA LYS A 294 5.76 -35.28 -3.00
C LYS A 294 6.85 -34.72 -3.89
N GLN A 295 7.28 -35.46 -4.94
CA GLN A 295 8.35 -34.98 -5.83
C GLN A 295 7.88 -33.78 -6.65
N ILE A 296 6.64 -33.80 -7.16
CA ILE A 296 6.05 -32.70 -7.91
C ILE A 296 5.95 -31.45 -7.01
N ARG A 297 5.48 -31.63 -5.79
CA ARG A 297 5.34 -30.55 -4.83
C ARG A 297 6.68 -29.94 -4.45
N GLU A 298 7.67 -30.75 -4.10
CA GLU A 298 9.01 -30.28 -3.76
C GLU A 298 9.68 -29.56 -4.94
N GLN A 299 9.55 -30.10 -6.16
CA GLN A 299 10.08 -29.44 -7.35
C GLN A 299 9.35 -28.13 -7.65
N THR A 300 8.03 -28.07 -7.45
CA THR A 300 7.24 -26.84 -7.59
C THR A 300 7.72 -25.79 -6.60
N ILE A 301 7.84 -26.13 -5.32
CA ILE A 301 8.31 -25.24 -4.26
C ILE A 301 9.71 -24.71 -4.58
N LYS A 302 10.62 -25.59 -4.97
CA LYS A 302 11.98 -25.22 -5.36
C LYS A 302 11.98 -24.22 -6.52
N ASN A 303 11.29 -24.54 -7.60
CA ASN A 303 11.22 -23.67 -8.78
C ASN A 303 10.62 -22.29 -8.46
N TRP A 304 9.59 -22.24 -7.62
CA TRP A 304 8.98 -20.97 -7.20
C TRP A 304 9.92 -20.19 -6.30
N SER A 305 10.58 -20.84 -5.35
CA SER A 305 11.54 -20.18 -4.47
C SER A 305 12.70 -19.58 -5.25
N GLU A 306 13.24 -20.29 -6.25
CA GLU A 306 14.31 -19.79 -7.13
C GLU A 306 13.86 -18.56 -7.94
N LYS A 307 12.64 -18.57 -8.47
CA LYS A 307 12.08 -17.44 -9.22
C LYS A 307 11.84 -16.22 -8.34
N ILE A 308 11.28 -16.43 -7.13
CA ILE A 308 11.12 -15.36 -6.15
C ILE A 308 12.47 -14.72 -5.80
N ILE A 309 13.49 -15.54 -5.56
CA ILE A 309 14.84 -15.04 -5.27
C ILE A 309 15.38 -14.22 -6.43
N SER A 310 15.25 -14.74 -7.67
CA SER A 310 15.69 -14.02 -8.86
C SER A 310 15.00 -12.66 -8.98
N TYR A 311 13.71 -12.58 -8.67
CA TYR A 311 12.95 -11.34 -8.65
C TYR A 311 13.45 -10.38 -7.55
N LEU A 312 13.60 -10.89 -6.32
CA LEU A 312 14.06 -10.10 -5.17
C LEU A 312 15.46 -9.52 -5.38
N PHE A 313 16.37 -10.32 -5.95
CA PHE A 313 17.75 -9.90 -6.17
C PHE A 313 17.94 -9.13 -7.48
N GLY A 314 16.98 -9.14 -8.37
CA GLY A 314 16.93 -8.31 -9.57
C GLY A 314 16.58 -6.84 -9.29
N ASN A 315 16.18 -6.51 -8.06
CA ASN A 315 15.85 -5.15 -7.63
C ASN A 315 16.62 -4.84 -6.34
N ASP A 316 17.47 -3.82 -6.36
CA ASP A 316 18.36 -3.47 -5.23
C ASP A 316 17.54 -3.11 -3.96
N GLU A 317 16.43 -2.39 -4.08
CA GLU A 317 15.59 -2.02 -2.94
C GLU A 317 14.97 -3.25 -2.26
N LEU A 318 14.48 -4.21 -3.07
CA LEU A 318 13.93 -5.45 -2.54
C LEU A 318 15.01 -6.35 -1.92
N LYS A 319 16.17 -6.43 -2.57
CA LYS A 319 17.33 -7.15 -2.06
C LYS A 319 17.75 -6.62 -0.70
N ASP A 320 17.88 -5.30 -0.56
CA ASP A 320 18.27 -4.67 0.70
C ASP A 320 17.22 -4.89 1.79
N LYS A 321 15.93 -4.83 1.43
CA LYS A 321 14.82 -5.10 2.34
C LYS A 321 14.88 -6.54 2.89
N VAL A 322 14.95 -7.54 2.02
CA VAL A 322 14.97 -8.93 2.47
C VAL A 322 16.28 -9.29 3.17
N THR A 323 17.39 -8.65 2.81
CA THR A 323 18.67 -8.78 3.52
C THR A 323 18.53 -8.28 4.96
N ARG A 324 17.90 -7.14 5.18
CA ARG A 324 17.60 -6.63 6.55
C ARG A 324 16.75 -7.61 7.34
N TRP A 325 15.71 -8.22 6.74
CA TRP A 325 14.91 -9.24 7.41
C TRP A 325 15.73 -10.43 7.88
N ILE A 326 16.66 -10.91 7.04
CA ILE A 326 17.54 -12.02 7.41
C ILE A 326 18.50 -11.60 8.52
N LYS A 327 19.06 -10.39 8.45
CA LYS A 327 19.93 -9.86 9.50
C LYS A 327 19.22 -9.64 10.84
N GLU A 328 17.91 -9.34 10.82
CA GLU A 328 17.10 -9.30 12.05
C GLU A 328 16.93 -10.68 12.71
N LEU A 329 16.95 -11.76 11.93
CA LEU A 329 16.86 -13.14 12.45
C LEU A 329 18.23 -13.68 12.84
N GLU A 330 19.24 -13.38 12.05
CA GLU A 330 20.60 -13.92 12.15
C GLU A 330 21.63 -12.81 11.89
N PRO A 331 21.93 -11.96 12.90
CA PRO A 331 22.82 -10.80 12.74
C PRO A 331 24.21 -11.17 12.23
N GLU A 332 24.74 -12.32 12.66
CA GLU A 332 26.10 -12.78 12.36
C GLU A 332 26.21 -13.55 11.01
N LEU A 333 25.10 -13.71 10.28
CA LEU A 333 25.11 -14.43 9.02
C LEU A 333 25.96 -13.69 7.97
N SER A 334 26.89 -14.41 7.32
CA SER A 334 27.70 -13.80 6.24
C SER A 334 26.83 -13.47 5.02
N GLU A 335 27.17 -12.40 4.31
CA GLU A 335 26.42 -11.92 3.15
C GLU A 335 26.26 -12.97 2.04
N GLY A 336 27.30 -13.78 1.81
CA GLY A 336 27.28 -14.85 0.80
C GLY A 336 26.24 -15.94 1.08
N LEU A 337 25.74 -16.06 2.31
CA LEU A 337 24.75 -17.06 2.70
C LEU A 337 23.31 -16.52 2.75
N ILE A 338 23.11 -15.22 2.58
CA ILE A 338 21.77 -14.58 2.69
C ILE A 338 20.82 -15.18 1.67
N GLY A 339 21.21 -15.32 0.41
CA GLY A 339 20.37 -15.90 -0.64
C GLY A 339 19.93 -17.34 -0.33
N LEU A 340 20.86 -18.19 0.16
CA LEU A 340 20.53 -19.53 0.60
C LEU A 340 19.54 -19.54 1.78
N LYS A 341 19.70 -18.59 2.70
CA LYS A 341 18.83 -18.51 3.86
C LYS A 341 17.41 -18.07 3.49
N ILE A 342 17.29 -17.09 2.58
CA ILE A 342 16.01 -16.70 2.01
C ILE A 342 15.34 -17.89 1.32
N HIS A 343 16.09 -18.65 0.51
CA HIS A 343 15.59 -19.84 -0.15
C HIS A 343 14.97 -20.83 0.85
N ASN A 344 15.70 -21.14 1.92
CA ASN A 344 15.26 -22.08 2.94
C ASN A 344 13.99 -21.58 3.67
N TYR A 345 13.90 -20.28 3.94
CA TYR A 345 12.69 -19.71 4.57
C TYR A 345 11.50 -19.68 3.62
N LEU A 346 11.70 -19.44 2.32
CA LEU A 346 10.64 -19.53 1.32
C LEU A 346 10.12 -20.95 1.19
N GLU A 347 11.00 -21.94 1.04
CA GLU A 347 10.59 -23.34 1.00
C GLU A 347 9.80 -23.78 2.24
N LYS A 348 10.29 -23.36 3.43
CA LYS A 348 9.59 -23.61 4.67
C LYS A 348 8.21 -22.94 4.69
N ALA A 349 8.11 -21.72 4.21
CA ALA A 349 6.85 -20.99 4.15
C ALA A 349 5.82 -21.67 3.24
N PHE A 350 6.22 -22.14 2.06
CA PHE A 350 5.33 -22.91 1.18
C PHE A 350 4.83 -24.20 1.84
N LYS A 351 5.67 -24.86 2.64
CA LYS A 351 5.35 -26.12 3.33
C LYS A 351 4.52 -25.95 4.61
N SER A 352 4.48 -24.75 5.20
CA SER A 352 3.92 -24.58 6.54
C SER A 352 3.12 -23.31 6.78
N SER A 353 3.13 -22.33 5.85
CA SER A 353 2.60 -21.01 6.10
C SER A 353 2.06 -20.35 4.82
N LEU A 354 1.37 -21.16 4.01
CA LEU A 354 0.74 -20.72 2.77
C LEU A 354 -0.68 -20.24 3.02
N ARG A 355 -1.03 -19.10 2.40
CA ARG A 355 -2.39 -18.55 2.35
C ARG A 355 -2.82 -18.28 0.92
N ILE A 356 -4.10 -18.30 0.69
CA ILE A 356 -4.73 -17.87 -0.57
C ILE A 356 -5.61 -16.67 -0.25
N LEU A 357 -5.39 -15.59 -0.96
CA LEU A 357 -6.14 -14.34 -0.87
C LEU A 357 -6.96 -14.17 -2.14
N LEU A 358 -8.27 -14.13 -2.00
CA LEU A 358 -9.18 -13.74 -3.07
C LEU A 358 -9.54 -12.27 -2.87
N ILE A 359 -9.30 -11.45 -3.87
CA ILE A 359 -9.70 -10.04 -3.91
C ILE A 359 -10.75 -9.91 -5.01
N ILE A 360 -11.98 -9.58 -4.64
CA ILE A 360 -13.13 -9.64 -5.54
C ILE A 360 -14.09 -8.47 -5.28
N ASP A 361 -14.85 -8.09 -6.30
CA ASP A 361 -15.81 -6.99 -6.22
C ASP A 361 -17.11 -7.34 -5.46
N GLU A 362 -17.49 -8.62 -5.42
CA GLU A 362 -18.70 -9.06 -4.74
C GLU A 362 -18.57 -10.52 -4.29
N LEU A 363 -18.90 -10.80 -3.04
CA LEU A 363 -18.97 -12.15 -2.48
C LEU A 363 -19.91 -12.17 -1.28
N SER A 364 -20.83 -13.14 -1.21
CA SER A 364 -21.65 -13.30 -0.01
C SER A 364 -20.88 -14.01 1.11
N SER A 365 -21.34 -13.81 2.35
CA SER A 365 -20.76 -14.50 3.52
C SER A 365 -20.82 -16.03 3.39
N GLU A 366 -21.90 -16.56 2.81
CA GLU A 366 -22.07 -17.99 2.58
C GLU A 366 -21.10 -18.53 1.52
N GLN A 367 -20.92 -17.76 0.42
CA GLN A 367 -19.94 -18.11 -0.62
C GLN A 367 -18.53 -18.09 -0.04
N LYS A 368 -18.17 -17.03 0.73
CA LYS A 368 -16.89 -16.94 1.41
C LYS A 368 -16.64 -18.14 2.32
N GLN A 369 -17.62 -18.52 3.15
CA GLN A 369 -17.52 -19.68 4.04
C GLN A 369 -17.37 -20.98 3.26
N THR A 370 -18.11 -21.17 2.19
CA THR A 370 -18.04 -22.37 1.36
C THR A 370 -16.65 -22.49 0.71
N ILE A 371 -16.13 -21.42 0.14
CA ILE A 371 -14.78 -21.40 -0.45
C ILE A 371 -13.73 -21.68 0.61
N SER A 372 -13.84 -21.04 1.78
CA SER A 372 -12.94 -21.29 2.91
C SER A 372 -12.88 -22.77 3.27
N ASN A 373 -14.04 -23.40 3.44
CA ASN A 373 -14.12 -24.83 3.78
C ASN A 373 -13.45 -25.72 2.72
N VAL A 374 -13.63 -25.39 1.44
CA VAL A 374 -13.04 -26.14 0.33
C VAL A 374 -11.51 -25.97 0.29
N VAL A 375 -11.02 -24.73 0.41
CA VAL A 375 -9.58 -24.43 0.35
C VAL A 375 -8.87 -24.97 1.60
N GLU A 376 -9.46 -24.80 2.77
CA GLU A 376 -8.88 -25.23 4.06
C GLU A 376 -8.91 -26.76 4.27
N ALA A 377 -9.61 -27.51 3.41
CA ALA A 377 -9.51 -28.96 3.38
C ALA A 377 -8.12 -29.45 2.95
N PHE A 378 -7.38 -28.64 2.19
CA PHE A 378 -6.03 -28.96 1.75
C PHE A 378 -5.02 -28.74 2.87
N LYS A 379 -4.26 -29.79 3.22
CA LYS A 379 -3.26 -29.77 4.28
C LYS A 379 -1.86 -29.60 3.72
N LEU A 380 -1.05 -28.78 4.40
CA LEU A 380 0.36 -28.58 4.13
C LEU A 380 1.21 -29.69 4.80
N ASP A 381 2.52 -29.71 4.53
CA ASP A 381 3.44 -30.73 5.07
C ASP A 381 3.49 -30.77 6.61
N ASN A 382 3.21 -29.68 7.27
CA ASN A 382 3.12 -29.58 8.73
C ASN A 382 1.76 -30.03 9.31
N GLY A 383 0.82 -30.47 8.47
CA GLY A 383 -0.53 -30.89 8.85
C GLY A 383 -1.53 -29.74 9.03
N GLU A 384 -1.09 -28.50 8.96
CA GLU A 384 -1.99 -27.33 9.02
C GLU A 384 -2.73 -27.15 7.69
N SER A 385 -3.93 -26.55 7.76
CA SER A 385 -4.70 -26.19 6.57
C SER A 385 -4.07 -25.03 5.81
N THR A 386 -4.17 -25.07 4.48
CA THR A 386 -4.02 -23.86 3.67
C THR A 386 -5.07 -22.84 4.12
N LYS A 387 -4.65 -21.64 4.50
CA LYS A 387 -5.58 -20.61 4.96
C LYS A 387 -6.18 -19.86 3.78
N PHE A 388 -7.45 -19.50 3.92
CA PHE A 388 -8.16 -18.69 2.93
C PHE A 388 -8.61 -17.37 3.53
N LEU A 389 -8.41 -16.28 2.78
CA LEU A 389 -8.92 -14.95 3.10
C LEU A 389 -9.59 -14.38 1.85
N ALA A 390 -10.72 -13.71 2.02
CA ALA A 390 -11.36 -12.99 0.94
C ALA A 390 -11.63 -11.55 1.36
N TYR A 391 -11.25 -10.63 0.49
CA TYR A 391 -11.51 -9.20 0.61
C TYR A 391 -12.44 -8.76 -0.50
N ILE A 392 -13.48 -8.04 -0.12
CA ILE A 392 -14.43 -7.46 -1.07
C ILE A 392 -14.02 -6.01 -1.28
N ILE A 393 -13.69 -5.66 -2.52
CA ILE A 393 -13.30 -4.30 -2.90
C ILE A 393 -14.44 -3.68 -3.70
N ARG A 394 -14.86 -2.49 -3.27
CA ARG A 394 -15.86 -1.70 -4.01
C ARG A 394 -15.20 -0.46 -4.60
N LEU A 395 -15.56 -0.18 -5.84
CA LEU A 395 -15.21 1.08 -6.49
C LEU A 395 -16.33 2.08 -6.23
N GLU A 396 -16.01 3.20 -5.64
CA GLU A 396 -16.96 4.24 -5.28
C GLU A 396 -16.65 5.51 -6.05
N GLN A 397 -17.65 6.13 -6.64
CA GLN A 397 -17.55 7.41 -7.32
C GLN A 397 -18.24 8.48 -6.49
N LYS A 398 -17.56 9.59 -6.28
CA LYS A 398 -18.15 10.75 -5.62
C LYS A 398 -19.18 11.39 -6.52
N ILE A 399 -20.40 11.59 -6.00
CA ILE A 399 -21.44 12.34 -6.67
C ILE A 399 -21.16 13.83 -6.48
N SER A 400 -20.79 14.51 -7.55
CA SER A 400 -20.59 15.96 -7.55
C SER A 400 -21.39 16.60 -8.68
N ILE A 401 -22.15 17.65 -8.34
CA ILE A 401 -22.97 18.40 -9.30
C ILE A 401 -22.13 19.46 -10.04
N ILE A 402 -20.94 19.80 -9.51
CA ILE A 402 -20.19 21.00 -9.92
C ILE A 402 -18.81 20.69 -10.53
N GLU A 403 -18.29 19.48 -10.36
CA GLU A 403 -16.93 19.16 -10.81
C GLU A 403 -16.92 18.29 -12.08
N GLU A 404 -16.23 18.79 -13.11
CA GLU A 404 -16.02 18.05 -14.38
C GLU A 404 -15.13 16.80 -14.24
N THR A 405 -14.49 16.59 -13.07
CA THR A 405 -13.62 15.44 -12.81
C THR A 405 -14.26 14.49 -11.81
N ALA A 406 -14.48 13.25 -12.23
CA ALA A 406 -14.93 12.20 -11.32
C ALA A 406 -13.84 11.87 -10.28
N GLU A 407 -14.18 11.95 -9.00
CA GLU A 407 -13.35 11.45 -7.91
C GLU A 407 -13.79 10.02 -7.56
N PHE A 408 -12.83 9.11 -7.40
CA PHE A 408 -13.07 7.72 -7.06
C PHE A 408 -12.41 7.36 -5.73
N ALA A 409 -12.99 6.38 -5.05
CA ALA A 409 -12.44 5.76 -3.85
C ALA A 409 -12.53 4.24 -3.94
N LEU A 410 -11.63 3.54 -3.25
CA LEU A 410 -11.74 2.10 -3.01
C LEU A 410 -12.15 1.90 -1.56
N SER A 411 -13.18 1.08 -1.31
CA SER A 411 -13.53 0.62 0.03
C SER A 411 -13.32 -0.90 0.14
N VAL A 412 -12.83 -1.34 1.29
CA VAL A 412 -12.46 -2.73 1.57
C VAL A 412 -13.35 -3.27 2.68
N GLN A 413 -13.90 -4.50 2.48
CA GLN A 413 -14.72 -5.23 3.44
C GLN A 413 -14.18 -6.64 3.71
#